data_a3034b24ae1932341f0f5cec836b8d63
#
_entry.id   a3034b24ae1932341f0f5cec836b8d63
#
_cell.length_a   1.000
_cell.length_b   1.000
_cell.length_c   1.000
_cell.angle_alpha   90.00
_cell.angle_beta   90.00
_cell.angle_gamma   90.00
#
_symmetry.space_group_name_H-M   'P 1'
#
loop_
_entity.id
_entity.type
_entity.pdbx_description
1 polymer ?
#
loop_
_entity_poly.entity_id
_entity_poly.type
_entity_poly.pdbx_seq_one_letter_code
_entity_poly.pdbx_strand_id
1 'polypeptide(L)'
;MPEQKKKATPETSKVESPKIPNVAYPLKPRSNTTNLSQQYFNHLAGDESARFLFNNSGLWHQGIHLRASKFPSSEFENDKICAIADGKLIAYKVDSEYKTDAKSDSSKESAVYSTGFFLLKHEMAYPKGNVLTFYSLYRHTAKLSDYKSGIEELVGITKSADNKIVIRDAQNNPLNPRVELKNGVTIGVRRQTQSQDKFDELLWYRETKDNKTIEHKPKPGEHWRIFNQSYEVMQNEPIKGLPLLSKHKIDTKTDIEVKLDKPIEIKAGEELG
;
A
#
# COMPACT_ATOMS: atom_id res chain seq x y z
N MET A 1 -64.00 -23.91 16.45
CA MET A 1 -62.96 -23.27 17.27
C MET A 1 -61.88 -22.79 16.29
N PRO A 2 -61.58 -21.49 16.15
CA PRO A 2 -60.53 -21.04 15.27
C PRO A 2 -59.17 -21.08 15.98
N GLU A 3 -58.17 -21.63 15.28
CA GLU A 3 -56.78 -21.70 15.73
C GLU A 3 -56.16 -20.32 15.91
N GLN A 4 -55.64 -20.07 17.10
CA GLN A 4 -54.85 -18.89 17.40
C GLN A 4 -53.47 -19.01 16.75
N LYS A 5 -53.22 -18.14 15.74
CA LYS A 5 -51.88 -17.91 15.20
C LYS A 5 -50.94 -17.36 16.30
N LYS A 6 -49.90 -18.13 16.67
CA LYS A 6 -48.82 -17.67 17.53
C LYS A 6 -48.15 -16.45 16.88
N LYS A 7 -48.19 -15.33 17.56
CA LYS A 7 -47.47 -14.10 17.23
C LYS A 7 -45.94 -14.40 17.39
N ALA A 8 -45.19 -14.28 16.30
CA ALA A 8 -43.77 -14.37 16.36
C ALA A 8 -43.20 -13.22 17.22
N THR A 9 -42.39 -13.57 18.20
CA THR A 9 -41.63 -12.61 19.02
C THR A 9 -40.62 -11.91 18.10
N PRO A 10 -40.49 -10.57 18.13
CA PRO A 10 -39.48 -9.90 17.36
C PRO A 10 -38.10 -10.34 17.83
N GLU A 11 -37.26 -10.84 16.92
CA GLU A 11 -35.82 -11.03 17.17
C GLU A 11 -35.23 -9.71 17.65
N THR A 12 -34.72 -9.71 18.86
CA THR A 12 -33.91 -8.62 19.40
C THR A 12 -32.64 -8.56 18.59
N SER A 13 -32.61 -7.65 17.61
CA SER A 13 -31.40 -7.29 16.88
C SER A 13 -30.32 -6.92 17.91
N LYS A 14 -29.20 -7.64 17.91
CA LYS A 14 -28.01 -7.28 18.70
C LYS A 14 -27.64 -5.85 18.30
N VAL A 15 -27.85 -4.93 19.19
CA VAL A 15 -27.48 -3.51 18.97
C VAL A 15 -25.96 -3.46 19.06
N GLU A 16 -25.30 -3.40 17.91
CA GLU A 16 -23.85 -3.27 17.81
C GLU A 16 -23.37 -1.99 18.48
N SER A 17 -22.20 -2.04 19.09
CA SER A 17 -21.53 -0.87 19.68
C SER A 17 -21.23 0.17 18.60
N PRO A 18 -21.23 1.49 18.93
CA PRO A 18 -20.85 2.52 18.00
C PRO A 18 -19.48 2.21 17.38
N LYS A 19 -19.38 2.22 16.06
CA LYS A 19 -18.14 2.00 15.31
C LYS A 19 -17.85 3.26 14.51
N ILE A 20 -16.86 4.03 14.97
CA ILE A 20 -16.33 5.18 14.26
C ILE A 20 -15.01 4.74 13.64
N PRO A 21 -14.83 4.85 12.30
CA PRO A 21 -13.56 4.53 11.68
C PRO A 21 -12.47 5.51 12.12
N ASN A 22 -11.22 5.06 12.22
CA ASN A 22 -10.11 5.99 12.30
C ASN A 22 -10.07 6.82 11.02
N VAL A 23 -9.57 8.06 11.13
CA VAL A 23 -9.43 8.97 10.00
C VAL A 23 -8.00 9.48 9.90
N ALA A 24 -7.59 9.84 8.69
CA ALA A 24 -6.27 10.38 8.40
C ALA A 24 -6.35 11.41 7.27
N TYR A 25 -5.30 12.23 7.14
CA TYR A 25 -5.16 13.08 5.96
C TYR A 25 -4.74 12.24 4.75
N PRO A 26 -5.21 12.58 3.55
CA PRO A 26 -4.85 11.86 2.32
C PRO A 26 -3.39 12.07 1.90
N LEU A 27 -2.72 13.11 2.43
CA LEU A 27 -1.28 13.30 2.33
C LEU A 27 -0.65 13.09 3.70
N LYS A 28 0.37 12.25 3.77
CA LYS A 28 1.04 11.94 5.02
C LYS A 28 1.88 13.11 5.49
N PRO A 29 1.64 13.64 6.71
CA PRO A 29 2.46 14.72 7.25
C PRO A 29 3.85 14.19 7.66
N ARG A 30 4.87 15.02 7.51
CA ARG A 30 6.19 14.73 8.05
C ARG A 30 6.22 15.00 9.57
N SER A 31 7.12 14.33 10.27
CA SER A 31 7.21 14.39 11.74
C SER A 31 7.46 15.80 12.32
N ASN A 32 7.99 16.73 11.52
CA ASN A 32 8.25 18.11 11.90
C ASN A 32 7.08 19.07 11.61
N THR A 33 5.97 18.57 11.05
CA THR A 33 4.81 19.41 10.74
C THR A 33 4.07 19.79 12.02
N THR A 34 4.07 21.06 12.36
CA THR A 34 3.32 21.62 13.50
C THR A 34 1.97 22.17 13.03
N ASN A 35 0.96 22.19 13.92
CA ASN A 35 -0.39 22.69 13.57
C ASN A 35 -0.96 22.08 12.30
N LEU A 36 -0.82 20.77 12.15
CA LEU A 36 -1.12 20.01 10.94
C LEU A 36 -2.46 20.37 10.29
N SER A 37 -3.55 20.43 11.07
CA SER A 37 -4.87 20.76 10.54
C SER A 37 -4.89 22.13 9.87
N GLN A 38 -4.32 23.14 10.53
CA GLN A 38 -4.28 24.49 10.00
C GLN A 38 -3.46 24.57 8.71
N GLN A 39 -2.28 23.93 8.68
CA GLN A 39 -1.43 23.91 7.50
C GLN A 39 -2.11 23.19 6.35
N TYR A 40 -2.66 22.00 6.59
CA TYR A 40 -3.36 21.24 5.56
C TYR A 40 -4.50 22.04 4.93
N PHE A 41 -5.37 22.64 5.74
CA PHE A 41 -6.49 23.42 5.23
C PHE A 41 -6.06 24.74 4.59
N ASN A 42 -4.99 25.38 5.05
CA ASN A 42 -4.45 26.56 4.39
C ASN A 42 -3.95 26.25 2.98
N HIS A 43 -3.22 25.14 2.80
CA HIS A 43 -2.75 24.71 1.48
C HIS A 43 -3.93 24.35 0.56
N LEU A 44 -4.92 23.64 1.09
CA LEU A 44 -6.12 23.30 0.35
C LEU A 44 -6.93 24.54 -0.06
N ALA A 45 -7.12 25.49 0.85
CA ALA A 45 -7.86 26.73 0.58
C ALA A 45 -7.11 27.67 -0.40
N GLY A 46 -5.80 27.59 -0.43
CA GLY A 46 -4.94 28.35 -1.36
C GLY A 46 -4.99 27.85 -2.80
N ASP A 47 -5.66 26.74 -3.08
CA ASP A 47 -5.86 26.23 -4.44
C ASP A 47 -7.33 26.36 -4.85
N GLU A 48 -7.64 27.35 -5.70
CA GLU A 48 -9.01 27.57 -6.17
C GLU A 48 -9.60 26.37 -6.91
N SER A 49 -8.77 25.58 -7.58
CA SER A 49 -9.21 24.36 -8.27
C SER A 49 -9.54 23.21 -7.31
N ALA A 50 -9.06 23.30 -6.07
CA ALA A 50 -9.29 22.30 -5.04
C ALA A 50 -10.58 22.49 -4.26
N ARG A 51 -11.32 23.54 -4.52
CA ARG A 51 -12.56 23.87 -3.77
C ARG A 51 -13.62 22.80 -3.94
N PHE A 52 -14.04 22.27 -2.80
CA PHE A 52 -15.17 21.36 -2.71
C PHE A 52 -16.49 22.08 -3.02
N LEU A 53 -17.37 21.43 -3.76
CA LEU A 53 -18.69 21.82 -4.23
C LEU A 53 -18.70 22.84 -5.36
N PHE A 54 -18.07 24.00 -5.23
CA PHE A 54 -18.16 25.08 -6.24
C PHE A 54 -16.78 25.67 -6.54
N ASN A 55 -16.30 25.48 -7.75
CA ASN A 55 -15.05 26.07 -8.21
C ASN A 55 -15.28 27.30 -9.10
N ASN A 56 -14.21 28.01 -9.47
CA ASN A 56 -14.29 29.21 -10.29
C ASN A 56 -14.86 28.99 -11.71
N SER A 57 -14.84 27.75 -12.21
CA SER A 57 -15.46 27.40 -13.49
C SER A 57 -16.98 27.23 -13.40
N GLY A 58 -17.58 27.39 -12.21
CA GLY A 58 -19.00 27.22 -11.98
C GLY A 58 -19.49 25.79 -12.01
N LEU A 59 -18.58 24.82 -12.04
CA LEU A 59 -18.92 23.40 -12.04
C LEU A 59 -19.09 22.89 -10.61
N TRP A 60 -20.10 22.08 -10.43
CA TRP A 60 -20.32 21.33 -9.20
C TRP A 60 -19.27 20.22 -9.07
N HIS A 61 -18.48 20.25 -8.01
CA HIS A 61 -17.39 19.31 -7.77
C HIS A 61 -17.44 18.78 -6.33
N GLN A 62 -17.67 17.47 -6.18
CA GLN A 62 -17.74 16.79 -4.87
C GLN A 62 -16.42 16.18 -4.44
N GLY A 63 -15.31 16.76 -4.82
CA GLY A 63 -13.97 16.30 -4.50
C GLY A 63 -13.02 17.44 -4.21
N ILE A 64 -11.79 17.09 -3.87
CA ILE A 64 -10.69 18.02 -3.68
C ILE A 64 -9.54 17.63 -4.61
N HIS A 65 -8.78 18.62 -5.06
CA HIS A 65 -7.56 18.39 -5.83
C HIS A 65 -6.35 18.55 -4.91
N LEU A 66 -5.52 17.52 -4.82
CA LEU A 66 -4.28 17.53 -4.05
C LEU A 66 -3.11 17.68 -5.01
N ARG A 67 -2.68 18.91 -5.24
CA ARG A 67 -1.56 19.20 -6.15
C ARG A 67 -0.25 19.22 -5.38
N ALA A 68 0.74 18.45 -5.81
CA ALA A 68 2.07 18.43 -5.21
C ALA A 68 2.70 19.84 -5.11
N SER A 69 2.44 20.73 -6.09
CA SER A 69 2.92 22.11 -6.08
C SER A 69 2.31 22.98 -4.98
N LYS A 70 1.18 22.56 -4.38
CA LYS A 70 0.50 23.29 -3.30
C LYS A 70 0.77 22.72 -1.93
N PHE A 71 1.27 21.49 -1.84
CA PHE A 71 1.63 20.83 -0.61
C PHE A 71 3.15 20.64 -0.56
N PRO A 72 3.90 21.46 0.20
CA PRO A 72 5.36 21.42 0.22
C PRO A 72 5.89 20.07 0.68
N SER A 73 6.90 19.54 0.00
CA SER A 73 7.57 18.29 0.38
C SER A 73 8.32 18.38 1.72
N SER A 74 8.54 19.58 2.24
CA SER A 74 9.06 19.82 3.60
C SER A 74 8.05 19.50 4.70
N GLU A 75 6.75 19.56 4.39
CA GLU A 75 5.65 19.36 5.36
C GLU A 75 4.89 18.05 5.14
N PHE A 76 4.79 17.59 3.87
CA PHE A 76 4.04 16.41 3.49
C PHE A 76 4.86 15.47 2.60
N GLU A 77 4.56 14.19 2.65
CA GLU A 77 4.96 13.23 1.62
C GLU A 77 3.99 13.40 0.45
N ASN A 78 4.26 14.40 -0.42
CA ASN A 78 3.33 14.85 -1.46
C ASN A 78 3.38 14.04 -2.76
N ASP A 79 4.17 12.99 -2.79
CA ASP A 79 4.26 11.96 -3.83
C ASP A 79 3.44 10.71 -3.53
N LYS A 80 2.73 10.69 -2.38
CA LYS A 80 1.98 9.55 -1.90
C LYS A 80 0.57 9.92 -1.49
N ILE A 81 -0.38 9.07 -1.83
CA ILE A 81 -1.78 9.21 -1.42
C ILE A 81 -2.13 8.12 -0.40
N CYS A 82 -2.74 8.54 0.70
CA CYS A 82 -3.16 7.66 1.79
C CYS A 82 -4.69 7.59 1.93
N ALA A 83 -5.16 6.47 2.47
CA ALA A 83 -6.57 6.28 2.77
C ALA A 83 -7.04 7.26 3.86
N ILE A 84 -8.15 7.97 3.62
CA ILE A 84 -8.69 8.98 4.55
C ILE A 84 -9.37 8.37 5.77
N ALA A 85 -9.78 7.11 5.71
CA ALA A 85 -10.44 6.42 6.82
C ALA A 85 -10.23 4.91 6.72
N ASP A 86 -10.40 4.22 7.85
CA ASP A 86 -10.53 2.76 7.84
C ASP A 86 -11.64 2.34 6.88
N GLY A 87 -11.39 1.33 6.06
CA GLY A 87 -12.35 0.90 5.05
C GLY A 87 -11.92 -0.34 4.30
N LYS A 88 -12.51 -0.56 3.14
CA LYS A 88 -12.25 -1.71 2.29
C LYS A 88 -12.03 -1.26 0.85
N LEU A 89 -10.91 -1.61 0.26
CA LEU A 89 -10.72 -1.48 -1.18
C LEU A 89 -11.65 -2.46 -1.88
N ILE A 90 -12.53 -1.95 -2.73
CA ILE A 90 -13.54 -2.75 -3.44
C ILE A 90 -13.32 -2.79 -4.95
N ALA A 91 -12.67 -1.76 -5.49
CA ALA A 91 -12.33 -1.71 -6.91
C ALA A 91 -11.10 -0.84 -7.14
N TYR A 92 -10.40 -1.11 -8.22
CA TYR A 92 -9.25 -0.32 -8.66
C TYR A 92 -9.11 -0.34 -10.19
N LYS A 93 -8.37 0.62 -10.69
CA LYS A 93 -7.79 0.63 -12.03
C LYS A 93 -6.38 1.18 -11.95
N VAL A 94 -5.45 0.57 -12.65
CA VAL A 94 -4.07 1.02 -12.78
C VAL A 94 -3.71 1.04 -14.24
N ASP A 95 -3.20 2.15 -14.71
CA ASP A 95 -2.72 2.27 -16.08
C ASP A 95 -1.33 1.63 -16.20
N SER A 96 -1.07 0.90 -17.27
CA SER A 96 0.28 0.43 -17.62
C SER A 96 1.17 1.60 -18.06
N GLU A 97 0.58 2.55 -18.83
CA GLU A 97 1.21 3.76 -19.31
C GLU A 97 0.24 4.96 -19.18
N TYR A 98 0.80 6.16 -19.01
CA TYR A 98 0.02 7.38 -19.03
C TYR A 98 -0.64 7.58 -20.39
N LYS A 99 -1.84 8.12 -20.37
CA LYS A 99 -2.58 8.49 -21.58
C LYS A 99 -2.14 9.88 -22.03
N THR A 100 -2.12 10.09 -23.33
CA THR A 100 -1.83 11.38 -23.95
C THR A 100 -3.05 11.85 -24.70
N ASP A 101 -3.45 13.09 -24.51
CA ASP A 101 -4.49 13.70 -25.32
C ASP A 101 -3.84 14.15 -26.64
N ALA A 102 -4.21 13.49 -27.74
CA ALA A 102 -3.76 13.86 -29.06
C ALA A 102 -4.46 15.15 -29.49
N LYS A 103 -3.75 16.28 -29.45
CA LYS A 103 -4.32 17.56 -29.84
C LYS A 103 -4.48 17.68 -31.33
N SER A 104 -5.57 18.33 -31.70
CA SER A 104 -5.82 18.78 -33.08
C SER A 104 -4.95 19.98 -33.48
N ASP A 105 -4.23 20.60 -32.54
CA ASP A 105 -3.40 21.79 -32.76
C ASP A 105 -1.96 21.54 -32.29
N SER A 106 -1.03 21.51 -33.21
CA SER A 106 0.40 21.28 -33.00
C SER A 106 1.12 22.37 -32.17
N SER A 107 0.46 23.51 -31.91
CA SER A 107 1.00 24.61 -31.12
C SER A 107 0.87 24.46 -29.61
N LYS A 108 0.16 23.45 -29.12
CA LYS A 108 -0.08 23.22 -27.68
C LYS A 108 0.59 21.94 -27.21
N GLU A 109 1.13 21.94 -26.00
CA GLU A 109 1.66 20.73 -25.37
C GLU A 109 0.57 19.69 -25.15
N SER A 110 0.86 18.42 -25.43
CA SER A 110 -0.06 17.32 -25.16
C SER A 110 -0.25 17.13 -23.66
N ALA A 111 -1.48 17.04 -23.20
CA ALA A 111 -1.74 16.71 -21.80
C ALA A 111 -1.47 15.22 -21.55
N VAL A 112 -0.67 14.95 -20.53
CA VAL A 112 -0.42 13.59 -20.04
C VAL A 112 -1.28 13.37 -18.80
N TYR A 113 -2.04 12.27 -18.76
CA TYR A 113 -2.95 12.00 -17.64
C TYR A 113 -3.07 10.51 -17.35
N SER A 114 -3.52 10.20 -16.11
CA SER A 114 -3.86 8.86 -15.68
C SER A 114 -5.38 8.70 -15.58
N THR A 115 -5.88 7.52 -15.94
CA THR A 115 -7.25 7.08 -15.71
C THR A 115 -7.36 6.17 -14.48
N GLY A 116 -6.24 5.90 -13.80
CA GLY A 116 -6.16 5.06 -12.63
C GLY A 116 -6.99 5.57 -11.44
N PHE A 117 -7.49 4.65 -10.63
CA PHE A 117 -8.22 4.97 -9.41
C PHE A 117 -8.19 3.85 -8.39
N PHE A 118 -8.45 4.22 -7.11
CA PHE A 118 -8.84 3.31 -6.03
C PHE A 118 -10.20 3.72 -5.48
N LEU A 119 -11.09 2.76 -5.27
CA LEU A 119 -12.41 2.97 -4.67
C LEU A 119 -12.50 2.20 -3.36
N LEU A 120 -12.63 2.95 -2.26
CA LEU A 120 -12.79 2.40 -0.92
C LEU A 120 -14.23 2.57 -0.44
N LYS A 121 -14.75 1.54 0.22
CA LYS A 121 -16.02 1.55 0.96
C LYS A 121 -15.71 1.69 2.44
N HIS A 122 -16.40 2.62 3.11
CA HIS A 122 -16.31 2.87 4.54
C HIS A 122 -17.65 2.68 5.22
N GLU A 123 -17.60 2.28 6.48
CA GLU A 123 -18.81 2.11 7.30
C GLU A 123 -18.60 2.81 8.64
N MET A 124 -19.59 3.59 9.03
CA MET A 124 -19.66 4.26 10.33
C MET A 124 -20.99 3.94 10.98
N ALA A 125 -20.94 3.47 12.22
CA ALA A 125 -22.13 3.23 13.03
C ALA A 125 -22.18 4.23 14.20
N TYR A 126 -22.79 5.40 13.96
CA TYR A 126 -22.91 6.46 14.96
C TYR A 126 -24.04 7.45 14.59
N PRO A 127 -24.87 7.93 15.56
CA PRO A 127 -25.01 7.35 16.91
C PRO A 127 -25.58 5.93 16.87
N LYS A 128 -25.63 5.27 18.04
CA LYS A 128 -26.10 3.87 18.17
C LYS A 128 -27.39 3.61 17.36
N GLY A 129 -27.35 2.59 16.51
CA GLY A 129 -28.50 2.22 15.66
C GLY A 129 -28.53 2.88 14.28
N ASN A 130 -27.68 3.86 14.01
CA ASN A 130 -27.53 4.45 12.68
C ASN A 130 -26.24 3.92 12.01
N VAL A 131 -26.38 3.42 10.79
CA VAL A 131 -25.23 2.98 9.96
C VAL A 131 -25.19 3.86 8.72
N LEU A 132 -24.03 4.49 8.51
CA LEU A 132 -23.71 5.23 7.31
C LEU A 132 -22.66 4.46 6.51
N THR A 133 -22.97 4.19 5.26
CA THR A 133 -21.98 3.73 4.27
C THR A 133 -21.61 4.91 3.40
N PHE A 134 -20.30 5.15 3.26
CA PHE A 134 -19.78 6.16 2.34
C PHE A 134 -18.60 5.60 1.55
N TYR A 135 -18.19 6.31 0.50
CA TYR A 135 -17.15 5.89 -0.40
C TYR A 135 -16.11 7.00 -0.58
N SER A 136 -14.84 6.64 -0.67
CA SER A 136 -13.80 7.54 -1.14
C SER A 136 -13.22 7.03 -2.46
N LEU A 137 -13.12 7.93 -3.44
CA LEU A 137 -12.57 7.66 -4.76
C LEU A 137 -11.30 8.49 -4.94
N TYR A 138 -10.17 7.80 -5.11
CA TYR A 138 -8.87 8.40 -5.39
C TYR A 138 -8.60 8.25 -6.88
N ARG A 139 -8.51 9.36 -7.60
CA ARG A 139 -8.34 9.36 -9.05
C ARG A 139 -6.99 9.90 -9.48
N HIS A 140 -6.64 9.62 -10.74
CA HIS A 140 -5.38 10.03 -11.35
C HIS A 140 -4.16 9.48 -10.62
N THR A 141 -4.26 8.23 -10.19
CA THR A 141 -3.16 7.52 -9.53
C THR A 141 -2.03 7.25 -10.52
N ALA A 142 -0.85 7.01 -10.02
CA ALA A 142 0.33 6.75 -10.84
C ALA A 142 0.15 5.52 -11.76
N LYS A 143 0.89 5.47 -12.87
CA LYS A 143 0.98 4.25 -13.69
C LYS A 143 1.78 3.18 -12.95
N LEU A 144 1.61 1.91 -13.32
CA LEU A 144 2.17 0.79 -12.58
C LEU A 144 3.68 0.89 -12.36
N SER A 145 4.45 1.31 -13.36
CA SER A 145 5.92 1.41 -13.27
C SER A 145 6.41 2.50 -12.29
N ASP A 146 5.56 3.47 -11.93
CA ASP A 146 5.91 4.56 -11.03
C ASP A 146 5.69 4.20 -9.56
N TYR A 147 4.96 3.11 -9.30
CA TYR A 147 4.87 2.54 -7.95
C TYR A 147 6.22 1.91 -7.58
N LYS A 148 7.05 2.71 -6.98
CA LYS A 148 8.31 2.23 -6.41
C LYS A 148 7.98 1.46 -5.13
N SER A 149 7.88 0.14 -5.22
CA SER A 149 8.10 -0.63 -4.02
C SER A 149 9.57 -0.41 -3.65
N GLY A 150 9.84 0.41 -2.65
CA GLY A 150 11.21 0.53 -2.12
C GLY A 150 11.71 -0.79 -1.52
N ILE A 151 11.04 -1.89 -1.84
CA ILE A 151 11.26 -3.24 -1.33
C ILE A 151 11.29 -4.19 -2.53
N GLU A 152 12.41 -4.88 -2.71
CA GLU A 152 12.56 -5.94 -3.69
C GLU A 152 12.66 -7.29 -2.98
N GLU A 153 11.92 -8.29 -3.45
CA GLU A 153 12.13 -9.67 -3.07
C GLU A 153 12.98 -10.35 -4.15
N LEU A 154 14.12 -10.86 -3.76
CA LEU A 154 15.15 -11.39 -4.64
C LEU A 154 15.40 -12.86 -4.32
N VAL A 155 15.65 -13.65 -5.34
CA VAL A 155 16.24 -14.97 -5.17
C VAL A 155 17.72 -14.89 -5.52
N GLY A 156 18.55 -15.32 -4.59
CA GLY A 156 20.01 -15.27 -4.75
C GLY A 156 20.69 -16.58 -4.39
N ILE A 157 21.95 -16.65 -4.71
CA ILE A 157 22.86 -17.71 -4.27
C ILE A 157 23.93 -17.09 -3.37
N THR A 158 24.13 -17.68 -2.21
CA THR A 158 25.15 -17.27 -1.26
C THR A 158 26.56 -17.39 -1.87
N LYS A 159 27.36 -16.34 -1.66
CA LYS A 159 28.76 -16.27 -2.13
C LYS A 159 29.58 -15.38 -1.21
N SER A 160 30.62 -15.91 -0.64
CA SER A 160 31.63 -15.16 0.13
C SER A 160 33.00 -15.73 -0.08
N ALA A 161 34.04 -14.92 0.15
CA ALA A 161 35.44 -15.32 -0.07
C ALA A 161 35.90 -16.44 0.86
N ASP A 162 35.41 -16.45 2.10
CA ASP A 162 35.77 -17.42 3.14
C ASP A 162 34.80 -18.62 3.23
N ASN A 163 33.82 -18.67 2.32
CA ASN A 163 32.76 -19.69 2.30
C ASN A 163 31.97 -19.81 3.62
N LYS A 164 31.80 -18.67 4.30
CA LYS A 164 31.07 -18.57 5.57
C LYS A 164 30.16 -17.34 5.56
N ILE A 165 28.87 -17.54 5.63
CA ILE A 165 27.88 -16.48 5.67
C ILE A 165 27.04 -16.66 6.94
N VAL A 166 27.16 -15.72 7.86
CA VAL A 166 26.49 -15.76 9.16
C VAL A 166 25.12 -15.09 9.04
N ILE A 167 24.06 -15.83 9.39
CA ILE A 167 22.72 -15.26 9.54
C ILE A 167 22.66 -14.53 10.88
N ARG A 168 22.01 -13.35 10.87
CA ARG A 168 21.92 -12.43 11.99
C ARG A 168 20.47 -12.15 12.39
N ASP A 169 20.29 -11.70 13.63
CA ASP A 169 19.01 -11.21 14.13
C ASP A 169 18.72 -9.76 13.68
N ALA A 170 17.61 -9.22 14.11
CA ALA A 170 17.18 -7.83 13.82
C ALA A 170 18.17 -6.77 14.29
N GLN A 171 19.01 -7.06 15.30
CA GLN A 171 20.04 -6.19 15.86
C GLN A 171 21.43 -6.42 15.23
N ASN A 172 21.51 -7.24 14.19
CA ASN A 172 22.72 -7.63 13.50
C ASN A 172 23.70 -8.48 14.34
N ASN A 173 23.25 -9.13 15.42
CA ASN A 173 24.03 -10.13 16.12
C ASN A 173 23.90 -11.49 15.42
N PRO A 174 24.91 -12.38 15.47
CA PRO A 174 24.74 -13.77 15.03
C PRO A 174 23.57 -14.42 15.74
N LEU A 175 22.77 -15.21 15.02
CA LEU A 175 21.68 -15.98 15.63
C LEU A 175 22.18 -16.88 16.76
N ASN A 176 21.34 -17.16 17.73
CA ASN A 176 21.58 -18.13 18.79
C ASN A 176 20.48 -19.22 18.78
N PRO A 177 20.78 -20.48 18.42
CA PRO A 177 22.10 -20.99 18.00
C PRO A 177 22.59 -20.39 16.68
N ARG A 178 23.91 -20.25 16.55
CA ARG A 178 24.56 -19.66 15.37
C ARG A 178 24.26 -20.48 14.12
N VAL A 179 23.83 -19.81 13.05
CA VAL A 179 23.59 -20.39 11.73
C VAL A 179 24.60 -19.81 10.74
N GLU A 180 25.34 -20.69 10.07
CA GLU A 180 26.28 -20.34 9.03
C GLU A 180 25.93 -21.07 7.74
N LEU A 181 25.75 -20.30 6.66
CA LEU A 181 25.58 -20.85 5.31
C LEU A 181 26.91 -20.97 4.60
N LYS A 182 26.98 -21.92 3.68
CA LYS A 182 28.09 -22.08 2.72
C LYS A 182 27.75 -21.35 1.41
N ASN A 183 28.73 -21.20 0.54
CA ASN A 183 28.49 -20.75 -0.82
C ASN A 183 27.60 -21.74 -1.57
N GLY A 184 26.78 -21.23 -2.48
CA GLY A 184 25.89 -22.05 -3.31
C GLY A 184 24.52 -22.36 -2.69
N VAL A 185 24.20 -21.83 -1.50
CA VAL A 185 22.89 -21.97 -0.88
C VAL A 185 21.90 -20.99 -1.52
N THR A 186 20.75 -21.48 -1.97
CA THR A 186 19.68 -20.63 -2.51
C THR A 186 18.95 -19.92 -1.37
N ILE A 187 18.78 -18.62 -1.51
CA ILE A 187 18.15 -17.76 -0.50
C ILE A 187 17.07 -16.87 -1.12
N GLY A 188 16.06 -16.54 -0.33
CA GLY A 188 15.13 -15.47 -0.62
C GLY A 188 15.39 -14.29 0.31
N VAL A 189 15.58 -13.11 -0.25
CA VAL A 189 15.86 -11.90 0.52
C VAL A 189 14.90 -10.79 0.15
N ARG A 190 14.64 -9.90 1.12
CA ARG A 190 13.93 -8.66 0.91
C ARG A 190 14.90 -7.50 1.11
N ARG A 191 15.05 -6.69 0.07
CA ARG A 191 15.94 -5.53 0.05
C ARG A 191 15.14 -4.25 0.01
N GLN A 192 15.57 -3.26 0.79
CA GLN A 192 15.10 -1.88 0.64
C GLN A 192 16.06 -1.13 -0.31
N THR A 193 15.59 -0.83 -1.51
CA THR A 193 16.41 -0.25 -2.59
C THR A 193 16.96 1.15 -2.28
N GLN A 194 16.37 1.87 -1.33
CA GLN A 194 16.81 3.21 -0.91
C GLN A 194 17.50 3.21 0.47
N SER A 195 17.70 2.05 1.07
CA SER A 195 18.37 1.94 2.37
C SER A 195 19.90 1.95 2.21
N GLN A 196 20.58 2.68 3.10
CA GLN A 196 22.03 2.58 3.26
C GLN A 196 22.45 1.39 4.15
N ASP A 197 21.49 0.57 4.56
CA ASP A 197 21.73 -0.61 5.37
C ASP A 197 22.57 -1.64 4.58
N LYS A 198 23.58 -2.19 5.24
CA LYS A 198 24.45 -3.22 4.66
C LYS A 198 23.84 -4.62 4.75
N PHE A 199 22.66 -4.75 5.34
CA PHE A 199 22.00 -6.03 5.56
C PHE A 199 20.60 -6.01 4.96
N ASP A 200 20.30 -7.07 4.21
CA ASP A 200 18.95 -7.34 3.70
C ASP A 200 18.20 -8.30 4.64
N GLU A 201 16.88 -8.27 4.64
CA GLU A 201 16.06 -9.23 5.36
C GLU A 201 16.11 -10.60 4.66
N LEU A 202 16.49 -11.65 5.38
CA LEU A 202 16.50 -13.02 4.88
C LEU A 202 15.16 -13.67 5.15
N LEU A 203 14.39 -13.96 4.09
CA LEU A 203 13.07 -14.55 4.17
C LEU A 203 13.08 -16.06 4.33
N TRP A 204 14.03 -16.70 3.68
CA TRP A 204 14.25 -18.16 3.72
C TRP A 204 15.60 -18.52 3.10
N TYR A 205 16.08 -19.72 3.43
CA TYR A 205 17.17 -20.37 2.70
C TYR A 205 16.87 -21.85 2.48
N ARG A 206 17.47 -22.45 1.44
CA ARG A 206 17.28 -23.85 1.08
C ARG A 206 18.59 -24.59 1.12
N GLU A 207 18.62 -25.67 1.89
CA GLU A 207 19.73 -26.61 1.92
C GLU A 207 19.32 -27.93 1.27
N THR A 208 20.23 -28.52 0.48
CA THR A 208 20.04 -29.87 -0.03
C THR A 208 20.85 -30.84 0.81
N LYS A 209 20.17 -31.73 1.49
CA LYS A 209 20.77 -32.80 2.29
C LYS A 209 20.11 -34.12 1.89
N ASP A 210 20.95 -35.14 1.60
CA ASP A 210 20.48 -36.48 1.21
C ASP A 210 19.47 -36.46 0.04
N ASN A 211 19.73 -35.65 -1.00
CA ASN A 211 18.86 -35.42 -2.15
C ASN A 211 17.47 -34.81 -1.81
N LYS A 212 17.29 -34.29 -0.60
CA LYS A 212 16.10 -33.57 -0.21
C LYS A 212 16.42 -32.10 0.01
N THR A 213 15.61 -31.25 -0.59
CA THR A 213 15.69 -29.80 -0.35
C THR A 213 14.84 -29.46 0.87
N ILE A 214 15.50 -28.87 1.87
CA ILE A 214 14.86 -28.40 3.09
C ILE A 214 14.86 -26.88 3.07
N GLU A 215 13.69 -26.30 3.23
CA GLU A 215 13.51 -24.85 3.32
C GLU A 215 13.42 -24.42 4.78
N HIS A 216 14.26 -23.48 5.17
CA HIS A 216 14.31 -22.89 6.50
C HIS A 216 13.76 -21.47 6.45
N LYS A 217 12.92 -21.11 7.43
CA LYS A 217 12.30 -19.78 7.56
C LYS A 217 12.38 -19.28 9.00
N PRO A 218 12.43 -17.96 9.23
CA PRO A 218 12.27 -17.41 10.56
C PRO A 218 10.91 -17.81 11.13
N LYS A 219 10.84 -18.05 12.43
CA LYS A 219 9.58 -18.27 13.14
C LYS A 219 8.77 -16.97 13.21
N PRO A 220 7.45 -17.04 13.45
CA PRO A 220 6.67 -15.84 13.67
C PRO A 220 7.28 -14.95 14.76
N GLY A 221 7.57 -13.68 14.39
CA GLY A 221 8.23 -12.71 15.27
C GLY A 221 9.77 -12.72 15.25
N GLU A 222 10.41 -13.69 14.59
CA GLU A 222 11.83 -13.66 14.32
C GLU A 222 12.12 -12.90 13.01
N HIS A 223 13.22 -12.16 12.98
CA HIS A 223 13.71 -11.48 11.78
C HIS A 223 15.14 -11.93 11.53
N TRP A 224 15.39 -12.51 10.37
CA TRP A 224 16.71 -12.89 9.93
C TRP A 224 17.29 -11.87 8.98
N ARG A 225 18.59 -11.65 9.07
CA ARG A 225 19.30 -10.69 8.23
C ARG A 225 20.56 -11.32 7.65
N ILE A 226 20.90 -10.92 6.42
CA ILE A 226 22.07 -11.37 5.71
C ILE A 226 22.82 -10.16 5.13
N PHE A 227 24.16 -10.20 5.13
CA PHE A 227 24.96 -9.13 4.55
C PHE A 227 24.77 -9.07 3.04
N ASN A 228 24.47 -7.89 2.50
CA ASN A 228 24.05 -7.72 1.11
C ASN A 228 25.14 -7.99 0.06
N GLN A 229 26.43 -8.11 0.49
CA GLN A 229 27.54 -8.52 -0.37
C GLN A 229 27.87 -10.02 -0.27
N SER A 230 27.12 -10.79 0.51
CA SER A 230 27.35 -12.23 0.70
C SER A 230 26.46 -13.12 -0.16
N TYR A 231 25.89 -12.60 -1.21
CA TYR A 231 25.13 -13.37 -2.21
C TYR A 231 25.11 -12.66 -3.57
N GLU A 232 24.89 -13.45 -4.61
CA GLU A 232 24.63 -12.96 -5.97
C GLU A 232 23.16 -13.15 -6.29
N VAL A 233 22.53 -12.13 -6.90
CA VAL A 233 21.13 -12.18 -7.32
C VAL A 233 21.01 -13.03 -8.58
N MET A 234 20.21 -14.09 -8.52
CA MET A 234 19.92 -14.96 -9.66
C MET A 234 18.69 -14.51 -10.44
N GLN A 235 17.65 -14.13 -9.71
CA GLN A 235 16.43 -13.59 -10.26
C GLN A 235 16.08 -12.32 -9.49
N ASN A 236 16.07 -11.22 -10.22
CA ASN A 236 15.39 -10.02 -9.80
C ASN A 236 13.95 -10.16 -10.32
N GLU A 237 13.05 -10.64 -9.50
CA GLU A 237 11.64 -10.43 -9.74
C GLU A 237 11.27 -9.16 -8.96
N PRO A 238 11.25 -7.99 -9.64
CA PRO A 238 10.61 -6.84 -9.04
C PRO A 238 9.20 -7.28 -8.67
N ILE A 239 8.69 -6.83 -7.53
CA ILE A 239 7.31 -7.12 -7.15
C ILE A 239 6.45 -6.67 -8.32
N LYS A 240 5.97 -7.65 -9.11
CA LYS A 240 5.15 -7.40 -10.29
C LYS A 240 3.78 -6.99 -9.79
N GLY A 241 3.56 -5.69 -9.67
CA GLY A 241 2.26 -5.19 -9.31
C GLY A 241 2.27 -4.04 -8.30
N LEU A 242 1.09 -3.61 -7.95
CA LEU A 242 0.91 -2.64 -6.89
C LEU A 242 1.34 -3.21 -5.54
N PRO A 243 2.16 -2.51 -4.75
CA PRO A 243 2.59 -2.96 -3.43
C PRO A 243 1.41 -3.36 -2.53
N LEU A 244 0.33 -2.59 -2.57
CA LEU A 244 -0.90 -2.86 -1.84
C LEU A 244 -1.52 -4.22 -2.19
N LEU A 245 -1.63 -4.55 -3.48
CA LEU A 245 -2.22 -5.81 -3.94
C LEU A 245 -1.27 -6.99 -3.72
N SER A 246 0.02 -6.79 -3.96
CA SER A 246 1.06 -7.81 -3.77
C SER A 246 1.14 -8.28 -2.31
N LYS A 247 0.98 -7.37 -1.35
CA LYS A 247 0.87 -7.68 0.09
C LYS A 247 -0.26 -8.69 0.39
N HIS A 248 -1.33 -8.63 -0.39
CA HIS A 248 -2.50 -9.53 -0.28
C HIS A 248 -2.47 -10.69 -1.28
N LYS A 249 -1.36 -10.91 -1.99
CA LYS A 249 -1.18 -11.98 -3.00
C LYS A 249 -2.19 -11.88 -4.14
N ILE A 250 -2.52 -10.66 -4.54
CA ILE A 250 -3.41 -10.36 -5.66
C ILE A 250 -2.59 -9.84 -6.82
N ASP A 251 -2.70 -10.48 -7.96
CA ASP A 251 -2.04 -10.05 -9.19
C ASP A 251 -2.66 -8.75 -9.68
N THR A 252 -1.82 -7.76 -9.96
CA THR A 252 -2.27 -6.48 -10.51
C THR A 252 -2.61 -6.63 -11.99
N LYS A 253 -3.84 -6.29 -12.33
CA LYS A 253 -4.29 -6.15 -13.72
C LYS A 253 -4.23 -4.68 -14.11
N THR A 254 -3.70 -4.39 -15.31
CA THR A 254 -3.58 -3.02 -15.82
C THR A 254 -4.59 -2.71 -16.90
N ASP A 255 -4.87 -1.43 -17.11
CA ASP A 255 -5.71 -0.84 -18.17
C ASP A 255 -7.18 -1.27 -18.17
N ILE A 256 -7.60 -2.01 -17.16
CA ILE A 256 -8.99 -2.44 -16.95
C ILE A 256 -9.47 -2.07 -15.55
N GLU A 257 -10.78 -1.90 -15.40
CA GLU A 257 -11.43 -1.75 -14.12
C GLU A 257 -11.57 -3.13 -13.45
N VAL A 258 -11.08 -3.26 -12.23
CA VAL A 258 -11.12 -4.50 -11.46
C VAL A 258 -11.99 -4.29 -10.24
N LYS A 259 -13.08 -5.04 -10.15
CA LYS A 259 -13.86 -5.20 -8.92
C LYS A 259 -13.30 -6.40 -8.16
N LEU A 260 -13.00 -6.22 -6.89
CA LEU A 260 -12.48 -7.28 -6.03
C LEU A 260 -13.61 -8.17 -5.52
N ASP A 261 -13.51 -9.47 -5.75
CA ASP A 261 -14.46 -10.45 -5.21
C ASP A 261 -14.40 -10.49 -3.67
N LYS A 262 -13.19 -10.32 -3.13
CA LYS A 262 -12.94 -10.18 -1.70
C LYS A 262 -12.31 -8.81 -1.44
N PRO A 263 -13.06 -7.86 -0.86
CA PRO A 263 -12.54 -6.56 -0.49
C PRO A 263 -11.33 -6.67 0.47
N ILE A 264 -10.35 -5.78 0.28
CA ILE A 264 -9.13 -5.71 1.09
C ILE A 264 -9.34 -4.69 2.20
N GLU A 265 -9.10 -5.07 3.46
CA GLU A 265 -9.11 -4.14 4.60
C GLU A 265 -7.97 -3.13 4.47
N ILE A 266 -8.31 -1.86 4.55
CA ILE A 266 -7.40 -0.72 4.48
C ILE A 266 -7.53 0.09 5.75
N LYS A 267 -6.39 0.51 6.31
CA LYS A 267 -6.36 1.38 7.49
C LYS A 267 -6.25 2.85 7.10
N ALA A 268 -6.81 3.71 7.93
CA ALA A 268 -6.61 5.15 7.81
C ALA A 268 -5.11 5.48 7.77
N GLY A 269 -4.67 6.28 6.80
CA GLY A 269 -3.27 6.62 6.60
C GLY A 269 -2.44 5.56 5.87
N GLU A 270 -3.03 4.42 5.49
CA GLU A 270 -2.34 3.42 4.66
C GLU A 270 -2.14 3.96 3.24
N GLU A 271 -0.93 3.79 2.71
CA GLU A 271 -0.55 4.25 1.38
C GLU A 271 -1.29 3.45 0.30
N LEU A 272 -1.93 4.15 -0.60
CA LEU A 272 -2.65 3.59 -1.74
C LEU A 272 -1.83 3.69 -3.02
N GLY A 273 -1.06 4.79 -3.16
CA GLY A 273 -0.27 5.05 -4.35
C GLY A 273 0.54 6.33 -4.26
#